data_9ae40ac1f70c4a81aabc9c0d777ef59e
#
_entry.id   9ae40ac1f70c4a81aabc9c0d777ef59e
#
_cell.length_a   1.000
_cell.length_b   1.000
_cell.length_c   1.000
_cell.angle_alpha   90.00
_cell.angle_beta   90.00
_cell.angle_gamma   90.00
#
_symmetry.space_group_name_H-M   'P 1'
#
loop_
_entity.id
_entity.type
_entity.pdbx_description
1 polymer ?
#
loop_
_entity_poly.entity_id
_entity_poly.type
_entity_poly.pdbx_seq_one_letter_code
_entity_poly.pdbx_strand_id
1 'polypeptide(L)'
;MAVRSESSRRAILDATMDLLVRDGRRAITVQKLTMEAIAKRAKVSKATIYRWWPNKAAVVIDAFMENHLAHTRIPEGVPVREALLTHLKSLISRYAGPQGKLVAQIIAEGQYDPETMANFRARFWHERAAAVEKLMRRGIDEGVFRSDLDPASAAQMFYAPVYFHLLFGGVPLDDALAEQLVDLGIRGLAAHPSPDEEA
;
A
#
# COMPACT_ATOMS: atom_id res chain seq x y z
N MET A 1 -2.25 7.00 32.38
CA MET A 1 -1.69 7.95 31.36
C MET A 1 -1.63 7.36 29.95
N ALA A 2 -1.33 6.08 29.75
CA ALA A 2 -1.22 5.42 28.44
C ALA A 2 -2.51 5.49 27.59
N VAL A 3 -3.68 5.24 28.17
CA VAL A 3 -4.98 5.19 27.44
C VAL A 3 -5.37 6.54 26.83
N ARG A 4 -5.16 7.65 27.53
CA ARG A 4 -5.44 9.01 26.98
C ARG A 4 -4.50 9.39 25.84
N SER A 5 -3.29 8.89 25.87
CA SER A 5 -2.28 9.12 24.83
C SER A 5 -2.67 8.42 23.53
N GLU A 6 -3.07 7.15 23.57
CA GLU A 6 -3.45 6.37 22.39
C GLU A 6 -4.77 6.86 21.76
N SER A 7 -5.76 7.25 22.57
CA SER A 7 -6.99 7.86 22.03
C SER A 7 -6.71 9.17 21.29
N SER A 8 -5.77 9.99 21.77
CA SER A 8 -5.36 11.21 21.07
C SER A 8 -4.62 10.88 19.77
N ARG A 9 -3.74 9.89 19.77
CA ARG A 9 -3.05 9.41 18.56
C ARG A 9 -4.08 9.01 17.49
N ARG A 10 -5.02 8.17 17.84
CA ARG A 10 -6.08 7.71 16.93
C ARG A 10 -6.94 8.86 16.41
N ALA A 11 -7.34 9.79 17.27
CA ALA A 11 -8.10 10.98 16.86
C ALA A 11 -7.34 11.84 15.83
N ILE A 12 -6.01 11.95 15.95
CA ILE A 12 -5.16 12.68 15.00
C ILE A 12 -5.12 11.96 13.64
N LEU A 13 -4.92 10.64 13.62
CA LEU A 13 -4.90 9.85 12.39
C LEU A 13 -6.26 9.86 11.68
N ASP A 14 -7.35 9.70 12.42
CA ASP A 14 -8.72 9.80 11.88
C ASP A 14 -9.00 11.19 11.31
N ALA A 15 -8.66 12.26 12.03
CA ALA A 15 -8.81 13.63 11.55
C ALA A 15 -8.01 13.90 10.26
N THR A 16 -6.82 13.32 10.16
CA THR A 16 -5.97 13.43 8.96
C THR A 16 -6.63 12.74 7.77
N MET A 17 -7.15 11.53 7.96
CA MET A 17 -7.88 10.80 6.90
C MET A 17 -9.20 11.46 6.53
N ASP A 18 -9.90 12.05 7.48
CA ASP A 18 -11.10 12.84 7.19
C ASP A 18 -10.79 14.00 6.24
N LEU A 19 -9.75 14.78 6.54
CA LEU A 19 -9.36 15.93 5.73
C LEU A 19 -8.89 15.54 4.33
N LEU A 20 -8.18 14.42 4.18
CA LEU A 20 -7.55 14.00 2.93
C LEU A 20 -8.47 13.14 2.04
N VAL A 21 -9.40 12.40 2.63
CA VAL A 21 -10.14 11.33 1.92
C VAL A 21 -11.65 11.38 2.16
N ARG A 22 -12.07 11.40 3.43
CA ARG A 22 -13.47 11.14 3.80
C ARG A 22 -14.41 12.33 3.57
N ASP A 23 -13.91 13.56 3.60
CA ASP A 23 -14.73 14.77 3.37
C ASP A 23 -15.17 14.94 1.89
N GLY A 24 -14.86 13.97 1.02
CA GLY A 24 -15.30 13.94 -0.37
C GLY A 24 -14.89 15.20 -1.14
N ARG A 25 -15.88 15.99 -1.61
CA ARG A 25 -15.61 17.24 -2.36
C ARG A 25 -14.86 18.31 -1.57
N ARG A 26 -14.83 18.21 -0.23
CA ARG A 26 -14.09 19.13 0.67
C ARG A 26 -12.70 18.58 1.03
N ALA A 27 -12.34 17.37 0.58
CA ALA A 27 -11.04 16.80 0.81
C ALA A 27 -9.96 17.73 0.24
N ILE A 28 -8.90 17.94 1.03
CA ILE A 28 -7.76 18.77 0.63
C ILE A 28 -6.60 17.88 0.19
N THR A 29 -5.69 18.44 -0.60
CA THR A 29 -4.47 17.72 -0.99
C THR A 29 -3.46 17.66 0.15
N VAL A 30 -2.53 16.69 0.09
CA VAL A 30 -1.41 16.59 1.04
C VAL A 30 -0.61 17.89 1.08
N GLN A 31 -0.41 18.53 -0.07
CA GLN A 31 0.27 19.82 -0.16
C GLN A 31 -0.42 20.93 0.66
N LYS A 32 -1.76 20.99 0.60
CA LYS A 32 -2.57 22.00 1.30
C LYS A 32 -2.83 21.67 2.76
N LEU A 33 -2.57 20.44 3.19
CA LEU A 33 -2.75 20.02 4.57
C LEU A 33 -1.75 20.74 5.48
N THR A 34 -2.23 21.20 6.65
CA THR A 34 -1.38 21.81 7.68
C THR A 34 -1.57 21.14 9.03
N MET A 35 -0.56 21.24 9.91
CA MET A 35 -0.65 20.73 11.28
C MET A 35 -1.75 21.42 12.08
N GLU A 36 -2.03 22.69 11.77
CA GLU A 36 -3.14 23.46 12.35
C GLU A 36 -4.51 22.87 11.98
N ALA A 37 -4.70 22.51 10.72
CA ALA A 37 -5.95 21.91 10.25
C ALA A 37 -6.19 20.55 10.93
N ILE A 38 -5.14 19.72 11.05
CA ILE A 38 -5.20 18.44 11.76
C ILE A 38 -5.54 18.67 13.24
N ALA A 39 -4.83 19.57 13.93
CA ALA A 39 -5.03 19.88 15.34
C ALA A 39 -6.48 20.35 15.63
N LYS A 40 -6.98 21.26 14.79
CA LYS A 40 -8.36 21.77 14.88
C LYS A 40 -9.37 20.63 14.68
N ARG A 41 -9.20 19.79 13.66
CA ARG A 41 -10.11 18.67 13.35
C ARG A 41 -10.08 17.60 14.45
N ALA A 42 -8.91 17.25 14.97
CA ALA A 42 -8.70 16.28 16.04
C ALA A 42 -9.05 16.82 17.43
N LYS A 43 -9.31 18.12 17.56
CA LYS A 43 -9.55 18.82 18.85
C LYS A 43 -8.40 18.64 19.84
N VAL A 44 -7.16 18.74 19.36
CA VAL A 44 -5.93 18.67 20.16
C VAL A 44 -5.04 19.88 19.90
N SER A 45 -4.02 20.08 20.74
CA SER A 45 -2.98 21.10 20.48
C SER A 45 -1.97 20.60 19.43
N LYS A 46 -1.32 21.51 18.70
CA LYS A 46 -0.19 21.15 17.82
C LYS A 46 0.93 20.44 18.58
N ALA A 47 1.22 20.88 19.81
CA ALA A 47 2.21 20.24 20.67
C ALA A 47 1.88 18.76 20.93
N THR A 48 0.59 18.39 21.01
CA THR A 48 0.16 17.01 21.12
C THR A 48 0.51 16.19 19.87
N ILE A 49 0.36 16.78 18.68
CA ILE A 49 0.73 16.11 17.42
C ILE A 49 2.25 15.94 17.34
N TYR A 50 3.03 17.00 17.59
CA TYR A 50 4.48 16.97 17.51
C TYR A 50 5.17 15.99 18.48
N ARG A 51 4.47 15.56 19.54
CA ARG A 51 4.98 14.48 20.42
C ARG A 51 5.04 13.11 19.72
N TRP A 52 4.20 12.90 18.68
CA TRP A 52 4.11 11.63 17.97
C TRP A 52 4.81 11.69 16.61
N TRP A 53 4.69 12.81 15.92
CA TRP A 53 5.15 12.98 14.55
C TRP A 53 5.94 14.27 14.40
N PRO A 54 7.18 14.18 13.91
CA PRO A 54 8.04 15.35 13.77
C PRO A 54 7.56 16.34 12.70
N ASN A 55 6.84 15.83 11.69
CA ASN A 55 6.38 16.63 10.56
C ASN A 55 5.05 16.11 9.99
N LYS A 56 4.49 16.87 9.05
CA LYS A 56 3.22 16.57 8.37
C LYS A 56 3.27 15.24 7.60
N ALA A 57 4.37 14.98 6.92
CA ALA A 57 4.52 13.78 6.11
C ALA A 57 4.40 12.51 6.97
N ALA A 58 5.03 12.49 8.15
CA ALA A 58 4.95 11.37 9.08
C ALA A 58 3.52 11.08 9.54
N VAL A 59 2.72 12.12 9.85
CA VAL A 59 1.30 11.96 10.21
C VAL A 59 0.50 11.37 9.05
N VAL A 60 0.69 11.91 7.84
CA VAL A 60 -0.03 11.48 6.64
C VAL A 60 0.28 10.02 6.31
N ILE A 61 1.55 9.64 6.37
CA ILE A 61 2.00 8.26 6.09
C ILE A 61 1.39 7.30 7.11
N ASP A 62 1.45 7.60 8.41
CA ASP A 62 0.90 6.73 9.45
C ASP A 62 -0.63 6.62 9.34
N ALA A 63 -1.33 7.73 9.06
CA ALA A 63 -2.78 7.73 8.85
C ALA A 63 -3.18 6.89 7.62
N PHE A 64 -2.43 7.00 6.52
CA PHE A 64 -2.62 6.19 5.34
C PHE A 64 -2.39 4.71 5.64
N MET A 65 -1.28 4.36 6.31
CA MET A 65 -0.92 2.99 6.64
C MET A 65 -1.97 2.30 7.48
N GLU A 66 -2.39 2.90 8.58
CA GLU A 66 -3.36 2.30 9.50
C GLU A 66 -4.68 1.98 8.78
N ASN A 67 -5.12 2.89 7.90
CA ASN A 67 -6.29 2.68 7.06
C ASN A 67 -6.07 1.64 5.95
N HIS A 68 -4.89 1.61 5.35
CA HIS A 68 -4.55 0.71 4.25
C HIS A 68 -4.40 -0.74 4.71
N LEU A 69 -3.61 -0.98 5.77
CA LEU A 69 -3.31 -2.32 6.27
C LEU A 69 -4.57 -3.07 6.75
N ALA A 70 -5.53 -2.36 7.32
CA ALA A 70 -6.79 -2.96 7.77
C ALA A 70 -7.61 -3.59 6.62
N HIS A 71 -7.39 -3.16 5.38
CA HIS A 71 -8.23 -3.52 4.24
C HIS A 71 -7.52 -4.24 3.08
N THR A 72 -6.21 -4.43 3.16
CA THR A 72 -5.42 -5.09 2.10
C THR A 72 -4.60 -6.25 2.65
N ARG A 73 -5.26 -7.15 3.39
CA ARG A 73 -4.60 -8.35 3.91
C ARG A 73 -4.39 -9.37 2.80
N ILE A 74 -3.28 -10.10 2.87
CA ILE A 74 -3.03 -11.27 2.04
C ILE A 74 -3.72 -12.45 2.72
N PRO A 75 -4.62 -13.19 2.05
CA PRO A 75 -5.24 -14.38 2.63
C PRO A 75 -4.20 -15.46 2.94
N GLU A 76 -4.37 -16.12 4.07
CA GLU A 76 -3.56 -17.28 4.46
C GLU A 76 -4.36 -18.57 4.26
N GLY A 77 -3.67 -19.70 4.08
CA GLY A 77 -4.31 -21.02 3.97
C GLY A 77 -5.05 -21.29 2.64
N VAL A 78 -4.93 -20.42 1.65
CA VAL A 78 -5.49 -20.61 0.30
C VAL A 78 -4.36 -20.76 -0.73
N PRO A 79 -4.63 -21.34 -1.93
CA PRO A 79 -3.63 -21.44 -3.00
C PRO A 79 -2.98 -20.08 -3.31
N VAL A 80 -1.71 -20.09 -3.72
CA VAL A 80 -0.93 -18.87 -4.02
C VAL A 80 -1.63 -17.99 -5.05
N ARG A 81 -2.20 -18.58 -6.12
CA ARG A 81 -2.94 -17.83 -7.14
C ARG A 81 -4.14 -17.09 -6.56
N GLU A 82 -4.90 -17.76 -5.71
CA GLU A 82 -6.08 -17.19 -5.06
C GLU A 82 -5.71 -16.06 -4.08
N ALA A 83 -4.64 -16.27 -3.30
CA ALA A 83 -4.10 -15.25 -2.39
C ALA A 83 -3.66 -13.98 -3.15
N LEU A 84 -2.93 -14.15 -4.26
CA LEU A 84 -2.51 -13.05 -5.15
C LEU A 84 -3.71 -12.31 -5.73
N LEU A 85 -4.66 -13.04 -6.29
CA LEU A 85 -5.83 -12.45 -6.94
C LEU A 85 -6.67 -11.65 -5.94
N THR A 86 -6.97 -12.24 -4.79
CA THR A 86 -7.74 -11.59 -3.73
C THR A 86 -7.04 -10.32 -3.23
N HIS A 87 -5.73 -10.41 -3.01
CA HIS A 87 -4.96 -9.26 -2.55
C HIS A 87 -4.89 -8.15 -3.62
N LEU A 88 -4.63 -8.49 -4.88
CA LEU A 88 -4.57 -7.51 -5.97
C LEU A 88 -5.93 -6.85 -6.22
N LYS A 89 -7.03 -7.61 -6.22
CA LYS A 89 -8.39 -7.04 -6.31
C LYS A 89 -8.65 -6.03 -5.19
N SER A 90 -8.31 -6.40 -3.96
CA SER A 90 -8.46 -5.52 -2.80
C SER A 90 -7.61 -4.23 -2.94
N LEU A 91 -6.36 -4.35 -3.36
CA LEU A 91 -5.47 -3.21 -3.58
C LEU A 91 -5.98 -2.29 -4.70
N ILE A 92 -6.31 -2.86 -5.85
CA ILE A 92 -6.77 -2.16 -7.05
C ILE A 92 -8.09 -1.42 -6.76
N SER A 93 -9.07 -2.08 -6.14
CA SER A 93 -10.34 -1.47 -5.73
C SER A 93 -10.13 -0.24 -4.82
N ARG A 94 -9.17 -0.32 -3.89
CA ARG A 94 -8.84 0.84 -3.04
C ARG A 94 -8.16 1.96 -3.82
N TYR A 95 -7.28 1.61 -4.74
CA TYR A 95 -6.53 2.59 -5.54
C TYR A 95 -7.37 3.22 -6.65
N ALA A 96 -8.45 2.60 -7.07
CA ALA A 96 -9.46 3.21 -7.95
C ALA A 96 -10.17 4.42 -7.31
N GLY A 97 -10.16 4.50 -5.98
CA GLY A 97 -10.85 5.53 -5.21
C GLY A 97 -9.93 6.63 -4.64
N PRO A 98 -10.42 7.38 -3.64
CA PRO A 98 -9.68 8.47 -2.99
C PRO A 98 -8.35 8.06 -2.35
N GLN A 99 -8.22 6.80 -1.95
CA GLN A 99 -6.98 6.25 -1.38
C GLN A 99 -5.84 6.20 -2.42
N GLY A 100 -6.15 5.88 -3.68
CA GLY A 100 -5.16 5.93 -4.75
C GLY A 100 -4.66 7.35 -5.00
N LYS A 101 -5.57 8.35 -4.99
CA LYS A 101 -5.18 9.76 -5.09
C LYS A 101 -4.27 10.17 -3.93
N LEU A 102 -4.52 9.68 -2.72
CA LEU A 102 -3.69 9.99 -1.56
C LEU A 102 -2.28 9.39 -1.70
N VAL A 103 -2.17 8.11 -2.09
CA VAL A 103 -0.84 7.49 -2.27
C VAL A 103 -0.06 8.13 -3.40
N ALA A 104 -0.72 8.50 -4.49
CA ALA A 104 -0.09 9.24 -5.59
C ALA A 104 0.46 10.60 -5.12
N GLN A 105 -0.26 11.32 -4.25
CA GLN A 105 0.20 12.57 -3.66
C GLN A 105 1.39 12.36 -2.70
N ILE A 106 1.39 11.30 -1.90
CA ILE A 106 2.54 10.98 -1.02
C ILE A 106 3.79 10.69 -1.87
N ILE A 107 3.63 9.91 -2.95
CA ILE A 107 4.73 9.63 -3.87
C ILE A 107 5.24 10.92 -4.55
N ALA A 108 4.34 11.79 -4.99
CA ALA A 108 4.70 13.06 -5.60
C ALA A 108 5.46 13.98 -4.64
N GLU A 109 4.99 14.15 -3.39
CA GLU A 109 5.71 14.90 -2.34
C GLU A 109 7.12 14.30 -2.12
N GLY A 110 7.22 12.98 -2.09
CA GLY A 110 8.50 12.28 -1.91
C GLY A 110 9.51 12.45 -3.05
N GLN A 111 9.08 12.89 -4.25
CA GLN A 111 10.02 13.22 -5.31
C GLN A 111 10.75 14.56 -5.06
N TYR A 112 10.12 15.47 -4.32
CA TYR A 112 10.70 16.78 -3.95
C TYR A 112 11.35 16.76 -2.57
N ASP A 113 10.89 15.88 -1.67
CA ASP A 113 11.39 15.75 -0.30
C ASP A 113 11.90 14.32 -0.03
N PRO A 114 13.24 14.10 -0.09
CA PRO A 114 13.85 12.80 0.16
C PRO A 114 13.52 12.20 1.53
N GLU A 115 13.30 13.02 2.56
CA GLU A 115 12.92 12.55 3.89
C GLU A 115 11.52 11.94 3.87
N THR A 116 10.56 12.58 3.21
CA THR A 116 9.22 12.03 3.01
C THR A 116 9.26 10.70 2.28
N MET A 117 10.08 10.57 1.22
CA MET A 117 10.23 9.29 0.50
C MET A 117 10.89 8.22 1.37
N ALA A 118 11.92 8.56 2.14
CA ALA A 118 12.58 7.63 3.05
C ALA A 118 11.60 7.12 4.12
N ASN A 119 10.80 8.01 4.71
CA ASN A 119 9.76 7.67 5.67
C ASN A 119 8.67 6.77 5.07
N PHE A 120 8.21 7.07 3.84
CA PHE A 120 7.22 6.25 3.14
C PHE A 120 7.75 4.85 2.86
N ARG A 121 9.00 4.73 2.37
CA ARG A 121 9.65 3.43 2.15
C ARG A 121 9.81 2.64 3.44
N ALA A 122 10.34 3.25 4.49
CA ALA A 122 10.62 2.57 5.75
C ALA A 122 9.34 2.09 6.45
N ARG A 123 8.29 2.90 6.44
CA ARG A 123 7.06 2.63 7.20
C ARG A 123 6.02 1.83 6.41
N PHE A 124 5.89 2.10 5.11
CA PHE A 124 4.84 1.48 4.30
C PHE A 124 5.40 0.42 3.35
N TRP A 125 6.38 0.81 2.50
CA TRP A 125 6.82 -0.05 1.40
C TRP A 125 7.48 -1.34 1.89
N HIS A 126 8.42 -1.26 2.84
CA HIS A 126 9.16 -2.43 3.30
C HIS A 126 8.27 -3.47 3.97
N GLU A 127 7.31 -3.03 4.80
CA GLU A 127 6.37 -3.96 5.44
C GLU A 127 5.49 -4.67 4.42
N ARG A 128 4.99 -3.93 3.42
CA ARG A 128 4.15 -4.50 2.36
C ARG A 128 4.94 -5.41 1.43
N ALA A 129 6.13 -5.01 1.04
CA ALA A 129 7.03 -5.82 0.23
C ALA A 129 7.34 -7.16 0.91
N ALA A 130 7.72 -7.14 2.19
CA ALA A 130 8.01 -8.36 2.96
C ALA A 130 6.82 -9.34 3.01
N ALA A 131 5.59 -8.84 3.17
CA ALA A 131 4.39 -9.67 3.17
C ALA A 131 4.15 -10.35 1.81
N VAL A 132 4.37 -9.62 0.71
CA VAL A 132 4.25 -10.18 -0.65
C VAL A 132 5.39 -11.12 -0.97
N GLU A 133 6.62 -10.79 -0.59
CA GLU A 133 7.77 -11.68 -0.76
C GLU A 133 7.56 -13.02 -0.04
N LYS A 134 6.96 -13.02 1.16
CA LYS A 134 6.57 -14.25 1.86
C LYS A 134 5.62 -15.10 1.01
N LEU A 135 4.65 -14.46 0.32
CA LEU A 135 3.75 -15.17 -0.59
C LEU A 135 4.49 -15.73 -1.81
N MET A 136 5.45 -14.97 -2.37
CA MET A 136 6.28 -15.47 -3.49
C MET A 136 7.13 -16.67 -3.07
N ARG A 137 7.78 -16.62 -1.90
CA ARG A 137 8.54 -17.76 -1.35
C ARG A 137 7.66 -19.00 -1.22
N ARG A 138 6.46 -18.83 -0.64
CA ARG A 138 5.50 -19.94 -0.54
C ARG A 138 5.19 -20.53 -1.91
N GLY A 139 5.00 -19.70 -2.94
CA GLY A 139 4.76 -20.18 -4.30
C GLY A 139 5.95 -20.93 -4.91
N ILE A 140 7.17 -20.56 -4.56
CA ILE A 140 8.40 -21.29 -4.93
C ILE A 140 8.45 -22.63 -4.18
N ASP A 141 8.23 -22.63 -2.88
CA ASP A 141 8.28 -23.83 -2.03
C ASP A 141 7.20 -24.86 -2.42
N GLU A 142 6.03 -24.39 -2.88
CA GLU A 142 4.91 -25.22 -3.37
C GLU A 142 5.07 -25.64 -4.86
N GLY A 143 6.16 -25.23 -5.54
CA GLY A 143 6.39 -25.55 -6.95
C GLY A 143 5.46 -24.82 -7.94
N VAL A 144 4.74 -23.81 -7.50
CA VAL A 144 3.92 -22.95 -8.38
C VAL A 144 4.81 -22.03 -9.23
N PHE A 145 5.91 -21.56 -8.65
CA PHE A 145 6.90 -20.70 -9.30
C PHE A 145 8.24 -21.43 -9.43
N ARG A 146 9.03 -21.01 -10.42
CA ARG A 146 10.40 -21.52 -10.61
C ARG A 146 11.25 -21.28 -9.37
N SER A 147 12.13 -22.23 -9.06
CA SER A 147 13.01 -22.19 -7.89
C SER A 147 14.15 -21.17 -7.98
N ASP A 148 14.48 -20.70 -9.19
CA ASP A 148 15.54 -19.71 -9.45
C ASP A 148 15.08 -18.24 -9.31
N LEU A 149 13.80 -18.01 -8.97
CA LEU A 149 13.27 -16.66 -8.84
C LEU A 149 13.73 -15.97 -7.55
N ASP A 150 14.12 -14.71 -7.68
CA ASP A 150 14.21 -13.82 -6.53
C ASP A 150 12.80 -13.37 -6.11
N PRO A 151 12.36 -13.68 -4.87
CA PRO A 151 11.01 -13.37 -4.41
C PRO A 151 10.65 -11.88 -4.46
N ALA A 152 11.63 -10.99 -4.26
CA ALA A 152 11.39 -9.54 -4.31
C ALA A 152 11.12 -9.08 -5.74
N SER A 153 11.90 -9.58 -6.72
CA SER A 153 11.70 -9.31 -8.15
C SER A 153 10.37 -9.88 -8.65
N ALA A 154 10.03 -11.11 -8.24
CA ALA A 154 8.75 -11.70 -8.56
C ALA A 154 7.56 -10.88 -8.02
N ALA A 155 7.65 -10.41 -6.77
CA ALA A 155 6.66 -9.51 -6.20
C ALA A 155 6.49 -8.24 -7.03
N GLN A 156 7.57 -7.62 -7.48
CA GLN A 156 7.51 -6.40 -8.28
C GLN A 156 6.76 -6.59 -9.60
N MET A 157 6.85 -7.74 -10.24
CA MET A 157 6.13 -8.01 -11.49
C MET A 157 4.60 -7.90 -11.33
N PHE A 158 4.05 -8.28 -10.19
CA PHE A 158 2.62 -8.18 -9.93
C PHE A 158 2.16 -6.77 -9.53
N TYR A 159 3.00 -6.03 -8.81
CA TYR A 159 2.57 -4.78 -8.17
C TYR A 159 3.02 -3.51 -8.91
N ALA A 160 4.15 -3.54 -9.63
CA ALA A 160 4.61 -2.38 -10.37
C ALA A 160 3.59 -1.87 -11.41
N PRO A 161 2.88 -2.73 -12.18
CA PRO A 161 1.86 -2.26 -13.12
C PRO A 161 0.69 -1.52 -12.42
N VAL A 162 0.31 -1.90 -11.21
CA VAL A 162 -0.75 -1.22 -10.45
C VAL A 162 -0.34 0.23 -10.15
N TYR A 163 0.91 0.45 -9.71
CA TYR A 163 1.44 1.79 -9.46
C TYR A 163 1.63 2.57 -10.78
N PHE A 164 2.05 1.90 -11.84
CA PHE A 164 2.14 2.52 -13.15
C PHE A 164 0.79 3.09 -13.59
N HIS A 165 -0.27 2.29 -13.56
CA HIS A 165 -1.61 2.74 -13.94
C HIS A 165 -2.20 3.75 -12.96
N LEU A 166 -1.88 3.65 -11.67
CA LEU A 166 -2.26 4.65 -10.68
C LEU A 166 -1.68 6.03 -10.98
N LEU A 167 -0.41 6.09 -11.39
CA LEU A 167 0.33 7.35 -11.55
C LEU A 167 0.15 7.95 -12.95
N PHE A 168 0.06 7.12 -13.99
CA PHE A 168 0.02 7.56 -15.38
C PHE A 168 -1.37 7.40 -16.04
N GLY A 169 -2.25 6.59 -15.46
CA GLY A 169 -3.55 6.28 -16.04
C GLY A 169 -3.44 5.29 -17.21
N GLY A 170 -4.37 5.38 -18.14
CA GLY A 170 -4.39 4.59 -19.38
C GLY A 170 -5.26 3.34 -19.32
N VAL A 171 -5.30 2.64 -18.18
CA VAL A 171 -6.16 1.47 -17.95
C VAL A 171 -6.95 1.67 -16.67
N PRO A 172 -8.25 1.30 -16.62
CA PRO A 172 -9.01 1.33 -15.38
C PRO A 172 -8.40 0.42 -14.31
N LEU A 173 -8.41 0.90 -13.06
CA LEU A 173 -8.05 0.10 -11.90
C LEU A 173 -9.31 -0.68 -11.46
N ASP A 174 -9.48 -1.88 -12.01
CA ASP A 174 -10.64 -2.74 -11.79
C ASP A 174 -10.25 -4.22 -11.61
N ASP A 175 -11.23 -5.07 -11.40
CA ASP A 175 -11.03 -6.50 -11.22
C ASP A 175 -10.43 -7.19 -12.45
N ALA A 176 -10.74 -6.70 -13.66
CA ALA A 176 -10.21 -7.26 -14.90
C ALA A 176 -8.69 -7.05 -14.99
N LEU A 177 -8.20 -5.88 -14.57
CA LEU A 177 -6.76 -5.65 -14.46
C LEU A 177 -6.10 -6.59 -13.45
N ALA A 178 -6.72 -6.84 -12.29
CA ALA A 178 -6.18 -7.77 -11.30
C ALA A 178 -6.06 -9.19 -11.87
N GLU A 179 -7.10 -9.67 -12.55
CA GLU A 179 -7.11 -10.99 -13.19
C GLU A 179 -6.03 -11.10 -14.27
N GLN A 180 -5.94 -10.09 -15.13
CA GLN A 180 -4.91 -10.04 -16.18
C GLN A 180 -3.48 -10.09 -15.60
N LEU A 181 -3.21 -9.29 -14.57
CA LEU A 181 -1.88 -9.25 -13.94
C LEU A 181 -1.53 -10.59 -13.29
N VAL A 182 -2.47 -11.23 -12.60
CA VAL A 182 -2.25 -12.53 -11.99
C VAL A 182 -2.00 -13.59 -13.08
N ASP A 183 -2.81 -13.63 -14.11
CA ASP A 183 -2.66 -14.64 -15.19
C ASP A 183 -1.33 -14.48 -15.94
N LEU A 184 -0.95 -13.24 -16.28
CA LEU A 184 0.32 -12.96 -16.94
C LEU A 184 1.52 -13.27 -16.02
N GLY A 185 1.43 -12.85 -14.75
CA GLY A 185 2.50 -13.09 -13.79
C GLY A 185 2.68 -14.58 -13.49
N ILE A 186 1.60 -15.32 -13.25
CA ILE A 186 1.67 -16.78 -13.03
C ILE A 186 2.30 -17.48 -14.24
N ARG A 187 1.85 -17.20 -15.46
CA ARG A 187 2.42 -17.81 -16.68
C ARG A 187 3.90 -17.47 -16.88
N GLY A 188 4.31 -16.24 -16.57
CA GLY A 188 5.70 -15.80 -16.70
C GLY A 188 6.64 -16.34 -15.63
N LEU A 189 6.11 -16.73 -14.46
CA LEU A 189 6.89 -17.21 -13.32
C LEU A 189 6.69 -18.72 -13.03
N ALA A 190 5.80 -19.40 -13.77
CA ALA A 190 5.50 -20.80 -13.56
C ALA A 190 6.76 -21.68 -13.64
N ALA A 191 6.80 -22.73 -12.82
CA ALA A 191 7.75 -23.80 -13.00
C ALA A 191 7.50 -24.45 -14.35
N HIS A 192 8.54 -24.54 -15.19
CA HIS A 192 8.48 -25.37 -16.41
C HIS A 192 8.82 -26.80 -16.02
N PRO A 193 8.17 -27.84 -16.60
CA PRO A 193 8.63 -29.20 -16.44
C PRO A 193 10.07 -29.27 -16.92
N SER A 194 10.93 -29.97 -16.16
CA SER A 194 12.30 -30.21 -16.57
C SER A 194 12.31 -30.98 -17.90
N PRO A 195 13.21 -30.65 -18.85
CA PRO A 195 13.31 -31.39 -20.11
C PRO A 195 13.53 -32.91 -19.93
N ASP A 196 13.97 -33.33 -18.75
CA ASP A 196 14.23 -34.73 -18.38
C ASP A 196 12.96 -35.50 -17.94
N GLU A 197 11.80 -34.83 -17.77
CA GLU A 197 10.52 -35.49 -17.44
C GLU A 197 9.67 -35.83 -18.67
N GLU A 198 10.08 -35.39 -19.88
CA GLU A 198 9.40 -35.69 -21.15
C GLU A 198 10.10 -36.81 -21.95
N ALA A 199 11.10 -37.52 -21.37
CA ALA A 199 11.85 -38.59 -22.06
C ALA A 199 11.41 -40.00 -21.67
#